data_3d7111f7bae60710d6cbfa02226da27b
#
_entry.id   3d7111f7bae60710d6cbfa02226da27b
#
_cell.length_a   1.000
_cell.length_b   1.000
_cell.length_c   1.000
_cell.angle_alpha   90.00
_cell.angle_beta   90.00
_cell.angle_gamma   90.00
#
_symmetry.space_group_name_H-M   'P 1'
#
loop_
_entity.id
_entity.type
_entity.pdbx_description
1 polymer ?
#
loop_
_entity_poly.entity_id
_entity_poly.type
_entity_poly.pdbx_seq_one_letter_code
_entity_poly.pdbx_strand_id
1 'polypeptide(L)'
;MSFLHDIWNPWHGCVKCSEGCQNCYMYFLDRMRDQNGAEIYKTKSGFSYPLQKDRTGHYKIQSGEQIRVCMTSDFFLEEADPWRVEAWDIMRQRSDVVFFLLTKRPQRVRECLPPDWGSGWDNIFFNVTCENQRRADERIPILFDLPFKHKGIMCAPFIGPVSIRQYLSAGQIEQVICGGENYDGARPCNFDWVKSLRQECVDANVTFCFIETGTVFIKDGKRYHLPSKQLQSRMAYKSGMNFQGRPIHFDLVDDWGYPIPQEDLYVPHVRANCETCGSKLICNGCSDCGKCL
;
A
#
# COMPACT_ATOMS: atom_id res chain seq x y z
N MET A 1 23.86 1.21 -1.93
CA MET A 1 22.85 2.14 -1.38
C MET A 1 21.59 1.35 -1.14
N SER A 2 21.06 1.38 0.06
CA SER A 2 19.86 0.60 0.45
C SER A 2 18.62 1.25 -0.15
N PHE A 3 17.88 0.51 -0.96
CA PHE A 3 16.67 0.96 -1.67
C PHE A 3 15.38 0.70 -0.87
N LEU A 4 15.43 0.82 0.46
CA LEU A 4 14.31 0.50 1.35
C LEU A 4 13.70 1.73 2.02
N HIS A 5 13.77 2.89 1.35
CA HIS A 5 13.22 4.13 1.89
C HIS A 5 11.69 4.19 1.94
N ASP A 6 10.99 3.26 1.28
CA ASP A 6 9.55 3.30 1.10
C ASP A 6 8.75 2.40 2.06
N ILE A 7 9.38 1.75 3.02
CA ILE A 7 8.73 0.82 3.95
C ILE A 7 9.10 1.12 5.40
N TRP A 8 8.07 1.25 6.22
CA TRP A 8 8.20 1.31 7.66
C TRP A 8 7.42 0.20 8.34
N ASN A 9 8.14 -0.70 9.00
CA ASN A 9 7.54 -1.77 9.81
C ASN A 9 7.85 -1.51 11.29
N PRO A 10 6.99 -0.77 12.03
CA PRO A 10 7.18 -0.53 13.47
C PRO A 10 7.07 -1.82 14.29
N TRP A 11 6.37 -2.80 13.79
CA TRP A 11 6.30 -4.17 14.33
C TRP A 11 6.28 -5.19 13.21
N HIS A 12 6.52 -6.43 13.58
CA HIS A 12 6.51 -7.58 12.68
C HIS A 12 5.57 -8.66 13.21
N GLY A 13 5.13 -9.56 12.33
CA GLY A 13 4.21 -10.64 12.63
C GLY A 13 2.74 -10.20 12.53
N CYS A 14 1.87 -11.16 12.27
CA CYS A 14 0.45 -10.88 12.06
C CYS A 14 -0.42 -12.08 12.38
N VAL A 15 -1.69 -11.85 12.71
CA VAL A 15 -2.73 -12.87 12.81
C VAL A 15 -3.55 -12.89 11.53
N LYS A 16 -3.78 -14.06 10.95
CA LYS A 16 -4.63 -14.21 9.75
C LYS A 16 -6.10 -13.90 10.07
N CYS A 17 -6.77 -13.11 9.24
CA CYS A 17 -8.16 -12.68 9.48
C CYS A 17 -9.10 -12.87 8.29
N SER A 18 -8.60 -13.22 7.12
CA SER A 18 -9.42 -13.46 5.93
C SER A 18 -8.79 -14.51 5.02
N GLU A 19 -9.53 -14.94 4.01
CA GLU A 19 -9.02 -15.82 2.97
C GLU A 19 -7.84 -15.23 2.20
N GLY A 20 -7.74 -13.90 2.09
CA GLY A 20 -6.58 -13.21 1.54
C GLY A 20 -5.30 -13.38 2.35
N CYS A 21 -5.40 -13.84 3.60
CA CYS A 21 -4.24 -14.14 4.44
C CYS A 21 -3.75 -15.59 4.31
N GLN A 22 -4.45 -16.45 3.56
CA GLN A 22 -4.13 -17.88 3.49
C GLN A 22 -2.69 -18.13 3.04
N ASN A 23 -2.28 -17.53 1.93
CA ASN A 23 -0.96 -17.65 1.32
C ASN A 23 -0.17 -16.32 1.46
N CYS A 24 -0.24 -15.70 2.63
CA CYS A 24 0.41 -14.41 2.86
C CYS A 24 1.93 -14.51 2.65
N TYR A 25 2.46 -13.61 1.83
CA TYR A 25 3.88 -13.55 1.47
C TYR A 25 4.80 -13.38 2.69
N MET A 26 4.33 -12.66 3.72
CA MET A 26 5.11 -12.46 4.96
C MET A 26 5.37 -13.80 5.65
N TYR A 27 4.34 -14.63 5.85
CA TYR A 27 4.50 -15.97 6.42
C TYR A 27 5.38 -16.89 5.57
N PHE A 28 5.31 -16.76 4.23
CA PHE A 28 6.18 -17.50 3.33
C PHE A 28 7.65 -17.08 3.52
N LEU A 29 7.93 -15.78 3.52
CA LEU A 29 9.30 -15.26 3.66
C LEU A 29 9.89 -15.55 5.04
N ASP A 30 9.09 -15.51 6.10
CA ASP A 30 9.54 -15.84 7.45
C ASP A 30 9.89 -17.32 7.56
N ARG A 31 9.06 -18.21 7.02
CA ARG A 31 9.36 -19.65 6.95
C ARG A 31 10.67 -19.92 6.19
N MET A 32 10.96 -19.17 5.12
CA MET A 32 12.22 -19.29 4.38
C MET A 32 13.45 -18.82 5.18
N ARG A 33 13.23 -18.12 6.30
CA ARG A 33 14.25 -17.61 7.22
C ARG A 33 14.23 -18.31 8.58
N ASP A 34 13.53 -19.42 8.68
CA ASP A 34 13.29 -20.15 9.92
C ASP A 34 12.66 -19.28 11.03
N GLN A 35 11.80 -18.32 10.61
CA GLN A 35 11.06 -17.44 11.51
C GLN A 35 9.58 -17.79 11.52
N ASN A 36 8.89 -17.45 12.62
CA ASN A 36 7.46 -17.65 12.79
C ASN A 36 6.71 -16.34 12.54
N GLY A 37 6.02 -16.22 11.40
CA GLY A 37 5.25 -15.03 11.05
C GLY A 37 4.05 -14.75 11.98
N ALA A 38 3.68 -15.67 12.87
CA ALA A 38 2.70 -15.46 13.93
C ALA A 38 3.31 -14.85 15.20
N GLU A 39 4.63 -14.79 15.32
CA GLU A 39 5.31 -14.12 16.44
C GLU A 39 5.27 -12.61 16.22
N ILE A 40 4.55 -11.90 17.10
CA ILE A 40 4.33 -10.47 16.97
C ILE A 40 5.25 -9.74 17.95
N TYR A 41 6.05 -8.82 17.41
CA TYR A 41 7.00 -8.05 18.21
C TYR A 41 7.25 -6.65 17.67
N LYS A 42 7.52 -5.70 18.59
CA LYS A 42 7.98 -4.35 18.26
C LYS A 42 9.39 -4.42 17.67
N THR A 43 9.62 -3.78 16.52
CA THR A 43 10.97 -3.74 15.93
C THR A 43 11.88 -2.81 16.75
N LYS A 44 13.14 -3.21 16.92
CA LYS A 44 14.09 -2.44 17.73
C LYS A 44 14.56 -1.18 17.01
N SER A 45 15.37 -1.34 15.98
CA SER A 45 15.97 -0.22 15.23
C SER A 45 15.05 0.36 14.13
N GLY A 46 14.06 -0.41 13.71
CA GLY A 46 13.11 -0.01 12.65
C GLY A 46 11.95 0.86 13.16
N PHE A 47 11.66 0.83 14.47
CA PHE A 47 10.49 1.51 15.01
C PHE A 47 10.53 3.03 14.80
N SER A 48 11.64 3.67 15.07
CA SER A 48 11.83 5.12 14.88
C SER A 48 12.40 5.49 13.51
N TYR A 49 12.32 4.59 12.53
CA TYR A 49 12.91 4.83 11.20
C TYR A 49 12.47 6.14 10.53
N PRO A 50 11.20 6.57 10.57
CA PRO A 50 10.80 7.85 9.97
C PRO A 50 11.48 9.08 10.59
N LEU A 51 11.97 8.97 11.83
CA LEU A 51 12.68 10.04 12.53
C LEU A 51 14.20 9.97 12.36
N GLN A 52 14.71 8.97 11.63
CA GLN A 52 16.16 8.82 11.46
C GLN A 52 16.72 9.87 10.51
N LYS A 53 17.81 10.44 10.95
CA LYS A 53 18.59 11.40 10.16
C LYS A 53 19.88 10.77 9.62
N ASP A 54 20.38 11.31 8.55
CA ASP A 54 21.68 10.97 8.00
C ASP A 54 22.81 11.70 8.77
N ARG A 55 24.05 11.56 8.30
CA ARG A 55 25.21 12.17 8.94
C ARG A 55 25.25 13.70 8.80
N THR A 56 24.47 14.28 7.89
CA THR A 56 24.39 15.71 7.64
C THR A 56 23.24 16.36 8.41
N GLY A 57 22.45 15.55 9.16
CA GLY A 57 21.33 16.04 9.97
C GLY A 57 19.99 16.07 9.25
N HIS A 58 19.92 15.69 7.96
CA HIS A 58 18.67 15.61 7.21
C HIS A 58 17.96 14.29 7.47
N TYR A 59 16.63 14.29 7.47
CA TYR A 59 15.85 13.07 7.54
C TYR A 59 16.17 12.15 6.36
N LYS A 60 16.27 10.84 6.63
CA LYS A 60 16.48 9.83 5.59
C LYS A 60 15.28 9.71 4.64
N ILE A 61 14.07 9.93 5.16
CA ILE A 61 12.84 10.04 4.39
C ILE A 61 12.62 11.53 4.15
N GLN A 62 12.55 11.94 2.89
CA GLN A 62 12.43 13.34 2.50
C GLN A 62 10.97 13.80 2.56
N SER A 63 10.76 15.10 2.73
CA SER A 63 9.42 15.70 2.70
C SER A 63 8.71 15.40 1.37
N GLY A 64 7.47 14.93 1.43
CA GLY A 64 6.70 14.50 0.26
C GLY A 64 6.89 13.03 -0.15
N GLU A 65 7.85 12.30 0.45
CA GLU A 65 7.91 10.85 0.19
C GLU A 65 6.68 10.14 0.74
N GLN A 66 6.22 9.12 0.00
CA GLN A 66 5.19 8.20 0.47
C GLN A 66 5.84 6.92 0.97
N ILE A 67 5.58 6.57 2.23
CA ILE A 67 6.08 5.32 2.82
C ILE A 67 4.94 4.37 3.18
N ARG A 68 5.13 3.08 2.90
CA ARG A 68 4.16 2.03 3.21
C ARG A 68 4.39 1.52 4.62
N VAL A 69 3.33 1.47 5.41
CA VAL A 69 3.39 1.09 6.82
C VAL A 69 2.93 -0.35 7.01
N CYS A 70 3.62 -1.10 7.86
CA CYS A 70 3.26 -2.47 8.25
C CYS A 70 3.16 -3.46 7.08
N MET A 71 4.13 -3.46 6.16
CA MET A 71 4.18 -4.44 5.08
C MET A 71 4.39 -5.88 5.59
N THR A 72 4.90 -6.05 6.80
CA THR A 72 5.07 -7.35 7.47
C THR A 72 4.12 -7.56 8.64
N SER A 73 3.03 -6.79 8.70
CA SER A 73 2.00 -6.86 9.73
C SER A 73 0.70 -6.21 9.25
N ASP A 74 -0.16 -5.83 10.19
CA ASP A 74 -1.32 -4.95 9.99
C ASP A 74 -1.27 -3.86 11.07
N PHE A 75 -1.43 -2.59 10.67
CA PHE A 75 -1.32 -1.47 11.61
C PHE A 75 -2.40 -1.50 12.71
N PHE A 76 -3.53 -2.10 12.43
CA PHE A 76 -4.67 -2.21 13.36
C PHE A 76 -4.78 -3.59 14.02
N LEU A 77 -3.65 -4.31 14.10
CA LEU A 77 -3.54 -5.57 14.84
C LEU A 77 -3.70 -5.29 16.35
N GLU A 78 -4.45 -6.13 17.06
CA GLU A 78 -4.75 -5.95 18.48
C GLU A 78 -3.50 -6.03 19.36
N GLU A 79 -2.62 -6.97 19.07
CA GLU A 79 -1.37 -7.18 19.79
C GLU A 79 -0.41 -5.97 19.67
N ALA A 80 -0.64 -5.09 18.68
CA ALA A 80 0.16 -3.87 18.52
C ALA A 80 -0.40 -2.64 19.24
N ASP A 81 -1.55 -2.76 19.94
CA ASP A 81 -2.18 -1.64 20.64
C ASP A 81 -1.21 -0.89 21.59
N PRO A 82 -0.34 -1.57 22.37
CA PRO A 82 0.60 -0.88 23.26
C PRO A 82 1.64 -0.01 22.52
N TRP A 83 1.90 -0.29 21.24
CA TRP A 83 2.93 0.40 20.44
C TRP A 83 2.34 1.43 19.48
N ARG A 84 1.04 1.34 19.19
CA ARG A 84 0.38 2.16 18.18
C ARG A 84 0.36 3.64 18.54
N VAL A 85 0.22 3.99 19.81
CA VAL A 85 0.25 5.39 20.28
C VAL A 85 1.56 6.06 19.85
N GLU A 86 2.70 5.40 20.14
CA GLU A 86 4.02 5.92 19.75
C GLU A 86 4.19 5.99 18.22
N ALA A 87 3.60 5.04 17.47
CA ALA A 87 3.62 5.08 16.01
C ALA A 87 2.79 6.25 15.45
N TRP A 88 1.65 6.56 16.05
CA TRP A 88 0.87 7.76 15.72
C TRP A 88 1.65 9.05 16.01
N ASP A 89 2.39 9.10 17.12
CA ASP A 89 3.23 10.25 17.47
C ASP A 89 4.34 10.47 16.44
N ILE A 90 4.93 9.40 15.90
CA ILE A 90 5.90 9.49 14.82
C ILE A 90 5.26 10.05 13.54
N MET A 91 4.07 9.60 13.17
CA MET A 91 3.36 10.11 11.99
C MET A 91 2.97 11.58 12.14
N ARG A 92 2.60 12.00 13.36
CA ARG A 92 2.31 13.40 13.67
C ARG A 92 3.55 14.28 13.55
N GLN A 93 4.71 13.79 14.05
CA GLN A 93 5.98 14.52 13.94
C GLN A 93 6.48 14.64 12.50
N ARG A 94 6.08 13.73 11.63
CA ARG A 94 6.43 13.70 10.21
C ARG A 94 5.22 14.03 9.35
N SER A 95 4.60 15.17 9.62
CA SER A 95 3.50 15.74 8.84
C SER A 95 3.87 16.10 7.40
N ASP A 96 5.16 16.09 7.12
CA ASP A 96 5.79 16.31 5.82
C ASP A 96 5.90 15.02 4.95
N VAL A 97 5.56 13.85 5.50
CA VAL A 97 5.67 12.53 4.83
C VAL A 97 4.31 11.88 4.71
N VAL A 98 4.01 11.28 3.57
CA VAL A 98 2.75 10.55 3.37
C VAL A 98 2.88 9.12 3.89
N PHE A 99 2.06 8.75 4.86
CA PHE A 99 2.01 7.38 5.39
C PHE A 99 0.88 6.59 4.73
N PHE A 100 1.24 5.61 3.92
CA PHE A 100 0.30 4.70 3.28
C PHE A 100 -0.04 3.55 4.24
N LEU A 101 -1.22 3.62 4.83
CA LEU A 101 -1.77 2.60 5.71
C LEU A 101 -2.66 1.64 4.94
N LEU A 102 -2.50 0.35 5.19
CA LEU A 102 -3.31 -0.71 4.61
C LEU A 102 -3.77 -1.68 5.68
N THR A 103 -5.07 -2.00 5.71
CA THR A 103 -5.59 -2.95 6.68
C THR A 103 -6.63 -3.92 6.10
N LYS A 104 -6.72 -5.08 6.73
CA LYS A 104 -7.83 -6.03 6.58
C LYS A 104 -8.80 -5.99 7.78
N ARG A 105 -8.59 -5.05 8.72
CA ARG A 105 -9.33 -4.88 9.97
C ARG A 105 -9.99 -3.50 10.12
N PRO A 106 -10.75 -3.01 9.11
CA PRO A 106 -11.30 -1.65 9.18
C PRO A 106 -12.23 -1.44 10.38
N GLN A 107 -12.85 -2.50 10.89
CA GLN A 107 -13.75 -2.46 12.04
C GLN A 107 -13.05 -2.01 13.34
N ARG A 108 -11.73 -2.21 13.46
CA ARG A 108 -10.94 -1.79 14.64
C ARG A 108 -10.43 -0.36 14.57
N VAL A 109 -10.47 0.24 13.38
CA VAL A 109 -9.76 1.51 13.12
C VAL A 109 -10.22 2.62 14.05
N ARG A 110 -11.55 2.79 14.23
CA ARG A 110 -12.11 3.89 15.03
C ARG A 110 -11.61 3.89 16.48
N GLU A 111 -11.45 2.71 17.07
CA GLU A 111 -10.95 2.55 18.44
C GLU A 111 -9.44 2.83 18.56
N CYS A 112 -8.74 2.76 17.45
CA CYS A 112 -7.29 2.87 17.37
C CYS A 112 -6.79 4.27 16.98
N LEU A 113 -7.71 5.20 16.67
CA LEU A 113 -7.35 6.57 16.32
C LEU A 113 -6.90 7.35 17.57
N PRO A 114 -5.91 8.25 17.44
CA PRO A 114 -5.48 9.09 18.54
C PRO A 114 -6.59 10.13 18.90
N PRO A 115 -6.62 10.61 20.16
CA PRO A 115 -7.69 11.51 20.63
C PRO A 115 -7.80 12.83 19.85
N ASP A 116 -6.70 13.28 19.26
CA ASP A 116 -6.60 14.52 18.46
C ASP A 116 -6.78 14.29 16.95
N TRP A 117 -7.29 13.12 16.55
CA TRP A 117 -7.48 12.78 15.14
C TRP A 117 -8.38 13.74 14.37
N GLY A 118 -9.43 14.25 15.01
CA GLY A 118 -10.39 15.18 14.39
C GLY A 118 -11.05 14.60 13.14
N SER A 119 -10.99 15.35 12.05
CA SER A 119 -11.49 14.94 10.72
C SER A 119 -10.48 14.16 9.88
N GLY A 120 -9.32 13.87 10.44
CA GLY A 120 -8.22 13.17 9.76
C GLY A 120 -7.01 14.06 9.47
N TRP A 121 -5.83 13.44 9.48
CA TRP A 121 -4.58 14.11 9.14
C TRP A 121 -4.34 14.04 7.63
N ASP A 122 -3.78 15.09 7.06
CA ASP A 122 -3.55 15.22 5.61
C ASP A 122 -2.45 14.29 5.10
N ASN A 123 -1.54 13.89 5.95
CA ASN A 123 -0.42 13.02 5.60
C ASN A 123 -0.71 11.52 5.74
N ILE A 124 -1.97 11.13 5.89
CA ILE A 124 -2.36 9.71 5.99
C ILE A 124 -3.21 9.29 4.79
N PHE A 125 -2.67 8.37 3.99
CA PHE A 125 -3.40 7.71 2.92
C PHE A 125 -3.89 6.34 3.40
N PHE A 126 -5.15 6.25 3.74
CA PHE A 126 -5.74 5.06 4.34
C PHE A 126 -6.41 4.14 3.32
N ASN A 127 -6.05 2.87 3.36
CA ASN A 127 -6.52 1.87 2.41
C ASN A 127 -7.08 0.63 3.10
N VAL A 128 -8.09 0.02 2.51
CA VAL A 128 -8.60 -1.30 2.91
C VAL A 128 -8.31 -2.33 1.83
N THR A 129 -8.00 -3.56 2.25
CA THR A 129 -7.83 -4.67 1.31
C THR A 129 -9.18 -5.26 0.92
N CYS A 130 -9.43 -5.42 -0.38
CA CYS A 130 -10.63 -6.03 -0.95
C CYS A 130 -10.22 -7.15 -1.90
N GLU A 131 -9.88 -8.30 -1.37
CA GLU A 131 -9.32 -9.43 -2.11
C GLU A 131 -10.34 -10.16 -3.01
N ASN A 132 -11.64 -9.98 -2.74
CA ASN A 132 -12.79 -10.47 -3.52
C ASN A 132 -14.02 -9.63 -3.22
N GLN A 133 -15.16 -9.91 -3.89
CA GLN A 133 -16.39 -9.13 -3.76
C GLN A 133 -16.91 -9.09 -2.32
N ARG A 134 -16.93 -10.24 -1.65
CA ARG A 134 -17.39 -10.31 -0.26
C ARG A 134 -16.63 -9.32 0.64
N ARG A 135 -15.31 -9.24 0.49
CA ARG A 135 -14.48 -8.33 1.31
C ARG A 135 -14.64 -6.87 0.88
N ALA A 136 -14.92 -6.61 -0.39
CA ALA A 136 -15.27 -5.28 -0.84
C ALA A 136 -16.59 -4.80 -0.18
N ASP A 137 -17.61 -5.63 -0.23
CA ASP A 137 -18.94 -5.32 0.35
C ASP A 137 -18.92 -5.18 1.88
N GLU A 138 -18.05 -5.92 2.57
CA GLU A 138 -17.87 -5.81 4.02
C GLU A 138 -17.06 -4.56 4.42
N ARG A 139 -15.99 -4.22 3.68
CA ARG A 139 -14.99 -3.25 4.16
C ARG A 139 -15.14 -1.84 3.59
N ILE A 140 -15.65 -1.69 2.37
CA ILE A 140 -15.76 -0.36 1.75
C ILE A 140 -16.79 0.52 2.47
N PRO A 141 -17.98 0.02 2.90
CA PRO A 141 -18.89 0.84 3.70
C PRO A 141 -18.25 1.33 5.00
N ILE A 142 -17.47 0.48 5.67
CA ILE A 142 -16.75 0.90 6.90
C ILE A 142 -15.69 1.96 6.55
N LEU A 143 -14.94 1.79 5.46
CA LEU A 143 -13.96 2.78 5.00
C LEU A 143 -14.61 4.16 4.81
N PHE A 144 -15.82 4.21 4.26
CA PHE A 144 -16.51 5.48 4.03
C PHE A 144 -16.89 6.20 5.33
N ASP A 145 -17.24 5.44 6.36
CA ASP A 145 -17.62 5.98 7.68
C ASP A 145 -16.41 6.42 8.52
N LEU A 146 -15.20 6.03 8.12
CA LEU A 146 -13.99 6.39 8.85
C LEU A 146 -13.51 7.81 8.51
N PRO A 147 -13.05 8.60 9.50
CA PRO A 147 -12.65 9.99 9.33
C PRO A 147 -11.22 10.11 8.75
N PHE A 148 -11.01 9.63 7.53
CA PHE A 148 -9.78 9.85 6.78
C PHE A 148 -10.05 10.76 5.59
N LYS A 149 -9.13 11.69 5.34
CA LYS A 149 -9.20 12.60 4.19
C LYS A 149 -8.89 11.88 2.89
N HIS A 150 -7.85 11.04 2.89
CA HIS A 150 -7.39 10.28 1.74
C HIS A 150 -7.72 8.80 1.89
N LYS A 151 -8.46 8.26 0.94
CA LYS A 151 -8.97 6.89 0.98
C LYS A 151 -8.70 6.15 -0.32
N GLY A 152 -8.25 4.90 -0.19
CA GLY A 152 -8.01 4.02 -1.32
C GLY A 152 -8.45 2.58 -1.06
N ILE A 153 -8.43 1.78 -2.11
CA ILE A 153 -8.78 0.36 -2.09
C ILE A 153 -7.62 -0.44 -2.67
N MET A 154 -7.26 -1.53 -2.00
CA MET A 154 -6.27 -2.47 -2.50
C MET A 154 -6.87 -3.86 -2.72
N CYS A 155 -6.99 -4.30 -3.97
CA CYS A 155 -7.35 -5.65 -4.35
C CYS A 155 -6.07 -6.49 -4.52
N ALA A 156 -5.37 -6.73 -3.42
CA ALA A 156 -4.15 -7.56 -3.38
C ALA A 156 -4.07 -8.34 -2.05
N PRO A 157 -4.08 -9.70 -2.13
CA PRO A 157 -4.14 -10.51 -3.34
C PRO A 157 -5.50 -10.44 -4.05
N PHE A 158 -5.50 -10.35 -5.38
CA PHE A 158 -6.73 -10.33 -6.18
C PHE A 158 -7.13 -11.78 -6.53
N ILE A 159 -7.97 -12.38 -5.70
CA ILE A 159 -8.28 -13.82 -5.73
C ILE A 159 -9.71 -14.15 -6.16
N GLY A 160 -10.47 -13.15 -6.54
CA GLY A 160 -11.82 -13.25 -7.09
C GLY A 160 -12.22 -11.94 -7.76
N PRO A 161 -13.25 -11.94 -8.63
CA PRO A 161 -13.73 -10.72 -9.26
C PRO A 161 -14.24 -9.74 -8.19
N VAL A 162 -14.03 -8.45 -8.45
CA VAL A 162 -14.51 -7.35 -7.60
C VAL A 162 -15.10 -6.29 -8.51
N SER A 163 -16.32 -5.85 -8.19
CA SER A 163 -16.95 -4.65 -8.75
C SER A 163 -17.18 -3.65 -7.62
N ILE A 164 -16.68 -2.45 -7.83
CA ILE A 164 -16.78 -1.34 -6.86
C ILE A 164 -17.47 -0.11 -7.45
N ARG A 165 -18.08 -0.24 -8.62
CA ARG A 165 -18.74 0.85 -9.35
C ARG A 165 -19.67 1.67 -8.46
N GLN A 166 -20.49 1.01 -7.65
CA GLN A 166 -21.42 1.67 -6.73
C GLN A 166 -20.74 2.54 -5.67
N TYR A 167 -19.49 2.23 -5.32
CA TYR A 167 -18.74 2.96 -4.31
C TYR A 167 -17.91 4.12 -4.90
N LEU A 168 -17.55 4.05 -6.18
CA LEU A 168 -16.74 5.08 -6.83
C LEU A 168 -17.52 6.38 -7.08
N SER A 169 -18.85 6.31 -7.22
CA SER A 169 -19.71 7.49 -7.45
C SER A 169 -19.71 8.47 -6.27
N ALA A 170 -19.39 8.03 -5.07
CA ALA A 170 -19.30 8.89 -3.87
C ALA A 170 -18.10 9.84 -3.89
N GLY A 171 -17.15 9.67 -4.82
CA GLY A 171 -15.98 10.55 -4.97
C GLY A 171 -14.94 10.47 -3.85
N GLN A 172 -15.13 9.59 -2.85
CA GLN A 172 -14.22 9.47 -1.71
C GLN A 172 -12.97 8.61 -2.00
N ILE A 173 -13.01 7.74 -3.01
CA ILE A 173 -11.89 6.87 -3.37
C ILE A 173 -11.01 7.60 -4.37
N GLU A 174 -9.73 7.69 -4.07
CA GLU A 174 -8.73 8.40 -4.88
C GLU A 174 -7.87 7.45 -5.70
N GLN A 175 -7.62 6.23 -5.17
CA GLN A 175 -6.78 5.23 -5.82
C GLN A 175 -7.31 3.82 -5.60
N VAL A 176 -7.19 2.99 -6.62
CA VAL A 176 -7.41 1.55 -6.56
C VAL A 176 -6.15 0.84 -7.04
N ILE A 177 -5.62 -0.04 -6.19
CA ILE A 177 -4.44 -0.85 -6.51
C ILE A 177 -4.88 -2.30 -6.61
N CYS A 178 -4.43 -3.04 -7.62
CA CYS A 178 -4.62 -4.48 -7.65
C CYS A 178 -3.34 -5.25 -7.96
N GLY A 179 -3.28 -6.49 -7.48
CA GLY A 179 -2.16 -7.39 -7.71
C GLY A 179 -2.50 -8.82 -7.33
N GLY A 180 -1.90 -9.78 -8.05
CA GLY A 180 -2.09 -11.21 -7.79
C GLY A 180 -1.35 -11.69 -6.55
N GLU A 181 -1.65 -12.92 -6.15
CA GLU A 181 -1.00 -13.60 -5.03
C GLU A 181 0.36 -14.17 -5.43
N ASN A 182 1.32 -14.15 -4.52
CA ASN A 182 2.69 -14.53 -4.79
C ASN A 182 3.10 -15.80 -4.04
N TYR A 183 4.18 -16.44 -4.57
CA TYR A 183 4.86 -17.59 -3.99
C TYR A 183 4.05 -18.90 -4.06
N ASP A 184 4.42 -19.86 -3.22
CA ASP A 184 3.83 -21.18 -3.20
C ASP A 184 2.37 -21.16 -2.80
N GLY A 185 1.56 -21.95 -3.50
CA GLY A 185 0.12 -22.02 -3.26
C GLY A 185 -0.67 -20.84 -3.81
N ALA A 186 -0.03 -19.92 -4.54
CA ALA A 186 -0.68 -18.73 -5.10
C ALA A 186 -1.91 -19.09 -5.94
N ARG A 187 -3.04 -18.48 -5.61
CA ARG A 187 -4.28 -18.59 -6.38
C ARG A 187 -4.20 -17.75 -7.65
N PRO A 188 -4.88 -18.14 -8.72
CA PRO A 188 -4.83 -17.41 -9.97
C PRO A 188 -5.41 -16.00 -9.86
N CYS A 189 -4.69 -15.02 -10.44
CA CYS A 189 -5.25 -13.73 -10.78
C CYS A 189 -5.69 -13.76 -12.26
N ASN A 190 -6.95 -13.45 -12.53
CA ASN A 190 -7.50 -13.41 -13.88
C ASN A 190 -7.43 -12.00 -14.45
N PHE A 191 -6.86 -11.87 -15.64
CA PHE A 191 -6.71 -10.59 -16.32
C PHE A 191 -8.05 -9.92 -16.68
N ASP A 192 -9.11 -10.70 -16.89
CA ASP A 192 -10.45 -10.15 -17.14
C ASP A 192 -10.98 -9.40 -15.91
N TRP A 193 -10.68 -9.87 -14.70
CA TRP A 193 -11.02 -9.14 -13.47
C TRP A 193 -10.27 -7.81 -13.38
N VAL A 194 -8.98 -7.81 -13.76
CA VAL A 194 -8.15 -6.59 -13.79
C VAL A 194 -8.71 -5.57 -14.78
N LYS A 195 -9.08 -6.02 -15.99
CA LYS A 195 -9.69 -5.17 -17.02
C LYS A 195 -11.02 -4.57 -16.55
N SER A 196 -11.89 -5.39 -15.94
CA SER A 196 -13.19 -4.93 -15.45
C SER A 196 -13.04 -3.88 -14.36
N LEU A 197 -12.21 -4.15 -13.34
CA LEU A 197 -11.95 -3.23 -12.23
C LEU A 197 -11.33 -1.91 -12.73
N ARG A 198 -10.38 -2.00 -13.67
CA ARG A 198 -9.80 -0.82 -14.32
C ARG A 198 -10.85 0.03 -15.00
N GLN A 199 -11.77 -0.60 -15.76
CA GLN A 199 -12.80 0.15 -16.49
C GLN A 199 -13.69 0.94 -15.55
N GLU A 200 -14.05 0.38 -14.41
CA GLU A 200 -14.82 1.08 -13.37
C GLU A 200 -14.06 2.31 -12.83
N CYS A 201 -12.74 2.18 -12.63
CA CYS A 201 -11.90 3.29 -12.19
C CYS A 201 -11.76 4.37 -13.27
N VAL A 202 -11.61 3.99 -14.54
CA VAL A 202 -11.57 4.94 -15.68
C VAL A 202 -12.88 5.72 -15.78
N ASP A 203 -14.02 5.03 -15.71
CA ASP A 203 -15.36 5.64 -15.77
C ASP A 203 -15.57 6.67 -14.65
N ALA A 204 -14.96 6.44 -13.47
CA ALA A 204 -15.05 7.31 -12.29
C ALA A 204 -13.89 8.32 -12.16
N ASN A 205 -12.96 8.34 -13.11
CA ASN A 205 -11.73 9.16 -13.07
C ASN A 205 -10.91 8.95 -11.78
N VAL A 206 -10.79 7.68 -11.33
CA VAL A 206 -10.02 7.24 -10.16
C VAL A 206 -8.74 6.59 -10.62
N THR A 207 -7.61 6.91 -9.99
CA THR A 207 -6.31 6.31 -10.32
C THR A 207 -6.34 4.79 -10.12
N PHE A 208 -5.89 4.05 -11.12
CA PHE A 208 -5.80 2.59 -11.09
C PHE A 208 -4.38 2.10 -11.31
N CYS A 209 -3.90 1.25 -10.42
CA CYS A 209 -2.55 0.67 -10.48
C CYS A 209 -2.62 -0.86 -10.47
N PHE A 210 -2.14 -1.48 -11.55
CA PHE A 210 -1.90 -2.93 -11.61
C PHE A 210 -0.43 -3.21 -11.32
N ILE A 211 -0.12 -3.59 -10.06
CA ILE A 211 1.26 -3.64 -9.57
C ILE A 211 1.99 -4.95 -9.91
N GLU A 212 1.23 -6.07 -9.96
CA GLU A 212 1.82 -7.39 -10.22
C GLU A 212 0.77 -8.41 -10.67
N THR A 213 1.16 -9.33 -11.54
CA THR A 213 0.28 -10.41 -12.03
C THR A 213 0.04 -11.50 -10.99
N GLY A 214 0.90 -11.60 -9.98
CA GLY A 214 1.01 -12.76 -9.13
C GLY A 214 1.73 -13.93 -9.79
N THR A 215 2.01 -14.97 -9.01
CA THR A 215 2.72 -16.17 -9.48
C THR A 215 1.90 -16.96 -10.50
N VAL A 216 0.59 -17.01 -10.30
CA VAL A 216 -0.33 -17.69 -11.23
C VAL A 216 -1.24 -16.66 -11.89
N PHE A 217 -1.16 -16.53 -13.20
CA PHE A 217 -1.89 -15.53 -13.96
C PHE A 217 -2.70 -16.18 -15.08
N ILE A 218 -3.96 -15.79 -15.24
CA ILE A 218 -4.83 -16.25 -16.32
C ILE A 218 -5.08 -15.10 -17.28
N LYS A 219 -4.80 -15.32 -18.56
CA LYS A 219 -5.08 -14.37 -19.64
C LYS A 219 -5.52 -15.12 -20.89
N ASP A 220 -6.61 -14.69 -21.51
CA ASP A 220 -7.17 -15.28 -22.73
C ASP A 220 -7.37 -16.81 -22.59
N GLY A 221 -7.89 -17.26 -21.43
CA GLY A 221 -8.10 -18.66 -21.10
C GLY A 221 -6.83 -19.47 -20.82
N LYS A 222 -5.64 -18.88 -20.98
CA LYS A 222 -4.36 -19.54 -20.72
C LYS A 222 -3.84 -19.24 -19.33
N ARG A 223 -3.27 -20.26 -18.69
CA ARG A 223 -2.64 -20.15 -17.36
C ARG A 223 -1.12 -20.01 -17.53
N TYR A 224 -0.58 -18.98 -16.91
CA TYR A 224 0.84 -18.68 -16.87
C TYR A 224 1.38 -18.85 -15.46
N HIS A 225 2.59 -19.38 -15.34
CA HIS A 225 3.35 -19.43 -14.09
C HIS A 225 4.51 -18.44 -14.16
N LEU A 226 4.47 -17.42 -13.29
CA LEU A 226 5.41 -16.30 -13.28
C LEU A 226 6.13 -16.27 -11.91
N PRO A 227 7.25 -17.01 -11.74
CA PRO A 227 7.83 -17.26 -10.42
C PRO A 227 8.57 -16.05 -9.83
N SER A 228 8.98 -15.10 -10.66
CA SER A 228 9.78 -13.95 -10.24
C SER A 228 8.92 -12.71 -10.04
N LYS A 229 9.04 -12.06 -8.89
CA LYS A 229 8.38 -10.77 -8.60
C LYS A 229 8.69 -9.71 -9.66
N GLN A 230 9.94 -9.64 -10.11
CA GLN A 230 10.36 -8.72 -11.17
C GLN A 230 9.60 -8.98 -12.48
N LEU A 231 9.43 -10.27 -12.84
CA LEU A 231 8.68 -10.64 -14.04
C LEU A 231 7.19 -10.29 -13.88
N GLN A 232 6.61 -10.55 -12.73
CA GLN A 232 5.21 -10.23 -12.42
C GLN A 232 4.93 -8.74 -12.55
N SER A 233 5.75 -7.89 -11.92
CA SER A 233 5.62 -6.42 -12.00
C SER A 233 5.87 -5.91 -13.42
N ARG A 234 6.87 -6.46 -14.13
CA ARG A 234 7.13 -6.13 -15.53
C ARG A 234 5.95 -6.45 -16.44
N MET A 235 5.34 -7.61 -16.27
CA MET A 235 4.19 -8.03 -17.06
C MET A 235 2.95 -7.20 -16.76
N ALA A 236 2.71 -6.88 -15.49
CA ALA A 236 1.64 -5.98 -15.09
C ALA A 236 1.83 -4.60 -15.72
N TYR A 237 3.01 -4.02 -15.63
CA TYR A 237 3.31 -2.73 -16.25
C TYR A 237 3.13 -2.75 -17.78
N LYS A 238 3.70 -3.77 -18.45
CA LYS A 238 3.60 -3.91 -19.92
C LYS A 238 2.18 -4.17 -20.41
N SER A 239 1.26 -4.56 -19.53
CA SER A 239 -0.14 -4.74 -19.90
C SER A 239 -0.85 -3.43 -20.25
N GLY A 240 -0.29 -2.28 -19.90
CA GLY A 240 -0.88 -0.96 -20.12
C GLY A 240 -2.14 -0.69 -19.31
N MET A 241 -2.36 -1.45 -18.21
CA MET A 241 -3.57 -1.31 -17.38
C MET A 241 -3.54 -0.13 -16.44
N ASN A 242 -2.36 0.43 -16.11
CA ASN A 242 -2.30 1.59 -15.24
C ASN A 242 -3.05 2.79 -15.86
N PHE A 243 -3.76 3.52 -15.02
CA PHE A 243 -4.52 4.70 -15.40
C PHE A 243 -4.34 5.78 -14.34
N GLN A 244 -3.94 6.98 -14.78
CA GLN A 244 -3.86 8.15 -13.91
C GLN A 244 -5.21 8.87 -13.94
N GLY A 245 -5.91 8.85 -12.83
CA GLY A 245 -7.16 9.58 -12.61
C GLY A 245 -6.93 11.02 -12.14
N ARG A 246 -7.89 11.56 -11.39
CA ARG A 246 -7.74 12.88 -10.78
C ARG A 246 -6.50 12.94 -9.89
N PRO A 247 -5.78 14.08 -9.84
CA PRO A 247 -4.64 14.26 -8.93
C PRO A 247 -5.03 14.04 -7.47
N ILE A 248 -4.12 13.45 -6.70
CA ILE A 248 -4.24 13.31 -5.25
C ILE A 248 -3.28 14.35 -4.65
N HIS A 249 -3.81 15.25 -3.84
CA HIS A 249 -3.04 16.31 -3.19
C HIS A 249 -3.06 16.09 -1.69
N PHE A 250 -1.87 16.06 -1.09
CA PHE A 250 -1.68 15.99 0.35
C PHE A 250 -1.23 17.38 0.83
N ASP A 251 -1.98 17.97 1.76
CA ASP A 251 -1.63 19.26 2.35
C ASP A 251 -0.57 19.04 3.45
N LEU A 252 0.68 18.81 3.01
CA LEU A 252 1.80 18.51 3.90
C LEU A 252 2.34 19.80 4.52
N VAL A 253 2.75 19.70 5.79
CA VAL A 253 3.27 20.81 6.55
C VAL A 253 4.63 20.48 7.16
N ASP A 254 5.44 21.51 7.38
CA ASP A 254 6.74 21.42 8.06
C ASP A 254 6.58 21.24 9.59
N ASP A 255 7.72 21.19 10.30
CA ASP A 255 7.79 21.04 11.76
C ASP A 255 7.12 22.20 12.54
N TRP A 256 6.85 23.34 11.88
CA TRP A 256 6.16 24.51 12.45
C TRP A 256 4.69 24.62 12.03
N GLY A 257 4.23 23.69 11.18
CA GLY A 257 2.84 23.68 10.67
C GLY A 257 2.62 24.59 9.46
N TYR A 258 3.68 25.06 8.79
CA TYR A 258 3.54 25.82 7.54
C TYR A 258 3.44 24.87 6.34
N PRO A 259 2.58 25.18 5.36
CA PRO A 259 2.50 24.40 4.13
C PRO A 259 3.84 24.34 3.41
N ILE A 260 4.23 23.14 2.97
CA ILE A 260 5.47 22.94 2.22
C ILE A 260 5.21 23.27 0.75
N PRO A 261 6.00 24.18 0.12
CA PRO A 261 5.90 24.47 -1.29
C PRO A 261 6.09 23.21 -2.15
N GLN A 262 5.34 23.11 -3.25
CA GLN A 262 5.38 21.93 -4.13
C GLN A 262 6.78 21.65 -4.70
N GLU A 263 7.56 22.70 -4.93
CA GLU A 263 8.95 22.62 -5.42
C GLU A 263 9.93 22.03 -4.40
N ASP A 264 9.58 22.06 -3.10
CA ASP A 264 10.39 21.54 -2.01
C ASP A 264 10.03 20.07 -1.65
N LEU A 265 8.95 19.56 -2.24
CA LEU A 265 8.55 18.17 -2.04
C LEU A 265 9.43 17.22 -2.86
N TYR A 266 9.66 16.06 -2.30
CA TYR A 266 10.38 14.99 -2.97
C TYR A 266 9.76 14.64 -4.33
N VAL A 267 10.60 14.67 -5.35
CA VAL A 267 10.24 14.17 -6.68
C VAL A 267 10.99 12.86 -6.90
N PRO A 268 10.27 11.74 -7.08
CA PRO A 268 10.90 10.46 -7.37
C PRO A 268 11.85 10.57 -8.56
N HIS A 269 13.12 10.18 -8.38
CA HIS A 269 14.06 10.13 -9.50
C HIS A 269 13.64 9.06 -10.50
N VAL A 270 13.16 9.49 -11.65
CA VAL A 270 12.92 8.61 -12.78
C VAL A 270 14.25 8.28 -13.44
N ARG A 271 14.70 7.06 -13.34
CA ARG A 271 15.72 6.57 -14.27
C ARG A 271 15.10 6.48 -15.66
N ALA A 272 15.74 7.05 -16.66
CA ALA A 272 15.25 7.11 -18.05
C ALA A 272 14.84 5.75 -18.63
N ASN A 273 15.33 4.65 -18.06
CA ASN A 273 14.91 3.29 -18.35
C ASN A 273 14.92 2.51 -17.04
N CYS A 274 13.74 2.18 -16.50
CA CYS A 274 13.67 1.18 -15.46
C CYS A 274 14.09 -0.18 -16.04
N GLU A 275 15.25 -0.67 -15.65
CA GLU A 275 15.75 -1.97 -16.10
C GLU A 275 14.82 -3.13 -15.72
N THR A 276 13.99 -2.94 -14.69
CA THR A 276 13.11 -3.96 -14.15
C THR A 276 11.77 -4.01 -14.88
N CYS A 277 11.08 -2.88 -15.06
CA CYS A 277 9.77 -2.84 -15.70
C CYS A 277 9.78 -2.18 -17.08
N GLY A 278 10.90 -1.59 -17.51
CA GLY A 278 11.00 -0.85 -18.77
C GLY A 278 10.23 0.47 -18.77
N SER A 279 9.76 0.92 -17.60
CA SER A 279 9.02 2.18 -17.47
C SER A 279 9.91 3.37 -17.75
N LYS A 280 9.39 4.31 -18.53
CA LYS A 280 9.93 5.66 -18.70
C LYS A 280 9.17 6.69 -17.88
N LEU A 281 8.13 6.25 -17.18
CA LEU A 281 7.27 7.13 -16.39
C LEU A 281 7.79 7.25 -14.96
N ILE A 282 7.38 8.31 -14.30
CA ILE A 282 7.61 8.52 -12.88
C ILE A 282 7.16 7.27 -12.13
N CYS A 283 8.12 6.59 -11.54
CA CYS A 283 7.85 5.41 -10.74
C CYS A 283 7.40 5.88 -9.36
N ASN A 284 6.11 6.01 -9.16
CA ASN A 284 5.53 6.28 -7.84
C ASN A 284 5.63 5.03 -6.96
N GLY A 285 6.87 4.57 -6.74
CA GLY A 285 7.10 3.42 -5.88
C GLY A 285 6.56 2.12 -6.47
N CYS A 286 7.18 1.64 -7.54
CA CYS A 286 7.14 0.22 -7.86
C CYS A 286 7.91 -0.50 -6.76
N SER A 287 7.22 -0.76 -5.66
CA SER A 287 7.71 -1.33 -4.43
C SER A 287 8.42 -2.67 -4.59
N ASP A 288 8.23 -3.30 -5.73
CA ASP A 288 8.58 -4.70 -5.91
C ASP A 288 9.93 -4.92 -6.55
N CYS A 289 10.52 -3.92 -7.17
CA CYS A 289 11.84 -4.09 -7.75
C CYS A 289 12.97 -3.52 -6.88
N GLY A 290 12.69 -2.69 -5.89
CA GLY A 290 13.69 -2.03 -5.04
C GLY A 290 14.74 -1.24 -5.83
N LYS A 291 14.50 -1.00 -7.14
CA LYS A 291 15.43 -0.34 -8.06
C LYS A 291 14.87 0.95 -8.63
N CYS A 292 13.62 1.27 -8.36
CA CYS A 292 12.91 2.41 -8.93
C CYS A 292 12.71 3.54 -7.94
N LEU A 293 13.57 3.66 -6.95
CA LEU A 293 13.60 4.78 -6.03
C LEU A 293 15.02 5.31 -5.91
#